data_d3caae01649ac7e6104f574888b8f217
#
_entry.id   d3caae01649ac7e6104f574888b8f217
#
_cell.length_a   1.000
_cell.length_b   1.000
_cell.length_c   1.000
_cell.angle_alpha   90.00
_cell.angle_beta   90.00
_cell.angle_gamma   90.00
#
_symmetry.space_group_name_H-M   'P 1'
#
loop_
_entity.id
_entity.type
_entity.pdbx_description
1 polymer ?
#
loop_
_entity_poly.entity_id
_entity_poly.type
_entity_poly.pdbx_seq_one_letter_code
_entity_poly.pdbx_strand_id
1 'polypeptide(L)'
;QTEGSVGTVGVKITTDNYQDMLLTVKVIAKNKIVPVLDGEITATPITFGQILRVSTITGTMKDDGKTVEGTFDWTDSSTKPDKAGDYQAEWTFTPAEGYEEYATATGNVTIKVKPAELTVSVKASSMYYTGEEQIASIIASGQSVDSTPVTFTYSDKEDGNYTSGVPTFTDAGTYTVYYKAEAANHEPATGTFTVTIDPLPISLLSVSSISKTYDGSADVTLTADKLTFLSKTAKIKLPDTALSFSDAQFTSKQADGSYLPSPEVGNGKALSFTMTLTSNNYVFEG
;
A
#
# COMPACT_ATOMS: atom_id res chain seq x y z
N GLN A 1 30.48 36.42 40.16
CA GLN A 1 29.19 36.42 40.88
C GLN A 1 29.45 36.63 42.36
N THR A 2 28.74 37.57 42.97
CA THR A 2 28.94 37.92 44.41
C THR A 2 28.30 36.84 45.28
N GLU A 3 29.14 36.15 46.08
CA GLU A 3 28.64 35.29 47.16
C GLU A 3 27.85 36.14 48.17
N GLY A 4 26.60 35.79 48.40
CA GLY A 4 25.74 36.49 49.37
C GLY A 4 25.56 35.66 50.64
N SER A 5 25.82 36.26 51.79
CA SER A 5 25.44 35.66 53.08
C SER A 5 23.93 35.73 53.25
N VAL A 6 23.27 34.58 53.45
CA VAL A 6 21.79 34.49 53.59
C VAL A 6 21.39 34.57 55.09
N GLY A 7 22.30 34.34 56.01
CA GLY A 7 22.04 34.41 57.43
C GLY A 7 22.98 33.56 58.27
N THR A 8 22.72 33.54 59.56
CA THR A 8 23.39 32.67 60.51
C THR A 8 22.36 31.79 61.23
N VAL A 9 22.69 30.52 61.40
CA VAL A 9 21.92 29.60 62.22
C VAL A 9 22.63 29.41 63.54
N GLY A 10 21.96 29.73 64.64
CA GLY A 10 22.45 29.44 65.99
C GLY A 10 21.96 28.04 66.44
N VAL A 11 22.85 27.14 66.73
CA VAL A 11 22.54 25.86 67.37
C VAL A 11 22.95 25.92 68.82
N LYS A 12 21.94 25.89 69.71
CA LYS A 12 22.15 25.82 71.16
C LYS A 12 22.29 24.37 71.62
N ILE A 13 23.42 24.00 72.12
CA ILE A 13 23.64 22.68 72.73
C ILE A 13 23.48 22.82 74.24
N THR A 14 22.48 22.18 74.86
CA THR A 14 22.26 22.19 76.31
C THR A 14 22.61 20.84 76.87
N THR A 15 23.23 20.88 78.06
CA THR A 15 23.60 19.69 78.83
C THR A 15 23.29 19.91 80.30
N ASP A 16 22.93 18.87 81.02
CA ASP A 16 22.41 18.94 82.38
C ASP A 16 23.52 19.36 83.43
N ASN A 17 24.79 19.22 83.10
CA ASN A 17 25.87 19.44 84.06
C ASN A 17 27.02 20.37 83.54
N TYR A 18 26.88 21.01 82.37
CA TYR A 18 27.84 21.91 81.80
C TYR A 18 27.12 23.15 81.23
N GLN A 19 27.94 24.21 80.99
CA GLN A 19 27.40 25.44 80.41
C GLN A 19 26.88 25.16 78.97
N ASP A 20 25.72 25.76 78.63
CA ASP A 20 25.20 25.77 77.29
C ASP A 20 26.20 26.33 76.28
N MET A 21 26.38 25.68 75.16
CA MET A 21 27.23 26.16 74.08
C MET A 21 26.33 26.64 72.91
N LEU A 22 26.62 27.84 72.44
CA LEU A 22 25.99 28.38 71.23
C LEU A 22 27.01 28.25 70.07
N LEU A 23 26.66 27.43 69.09
CA LEU A 23 27.35 27.30 67.82
C LEU A 23 26.71 28.16 66.80
N THR A 24 27.39 29.09 66.16
CA THR A 24 26.89 29.91 65.06
C THR A 24 27.44 29.41 63.72
N VAL A 25 26.55 28.96 62.85
CA VAL A 25 26.92 28.50 61.52
C VAL A 25 26.49 29.57 60.50
N LYS A 26 27.45 30.05 59.74
CA LYS A 26 27.18 30.99 58.62
C LYS A 26 26.66 30.20 57.42
N VAL A 27 25.48 30.54 56.95
CA VAL A 27 24.89 30.00 55.73
C VAL A 27 25.27 30.93 54.57
N ILE A 28 25.90 30.38 53.53
CA ILE A 28 26.28 31.09 52.30
C ILE A 28 25.52 30.48 51.16
N ALA A 29 24.73 31.29 50.46
CA ALA A 29 24.14 30.88 49.19
C ALA A 29 25.17 31.12 48.07
N LYS A 30 25.45 30.07 47.31
CA LYS A 30 26.25 30.14 46.09
C LYS A 30 25.31 29.96 44.90
N ASN A 31 25.55 30.73 43.83
CA ASN A 31 24.89 30.45 42.55
C ASN A 31 25.41 29.10 42.04
N LYS A 32 24.49 28.29 41.52
CA LYS A 32 24.87 27.04 40.89
C LYS A 32 25.69 27.32 39.61
N ILE A 33 26.64 26.47 39.33
CA ILE A 33 27.45 26.49 38.11
C ILE A 33 26.64 25.89 36.99
N VAL A 34 26.58 26.54 35.83
CA VAL A 34 25.95 25.97 34.64
C VAL A 34 27.01 25.19 33.86
N PRO A 35 26.92 23.86 33.76
CA PRO A 35 27.90 23.09 33.01
C PRO A 35 27.74 23.33 31.52
N VAL A 36 28.82 23.12 30.75
CA VAL A 36 28.83 23.37 29.29
C VAL A 36 28.87 22.04 28.55
N LEU A 37 28.13 21.97 27.43
CA LEU A 37 28.16 20.79 26.54
C LEU A 37 29.60 20.62 25.97
N ASP A 38 30.15 19.42 26.09
CA ASP A 38 31.43 19.03 25.52
C ASP A 38 31.21 18.16 24.28
N GLY A 39 31.53 18.70 23.11
CA GLY A 39 31.30 18.02 21.83
C GLY A 39 29.86 18.11 21.34
N GLU A 40 29.43 17.08 20.65
CA GLU A 40 28.09 17.00 20.04
C GLU A 40 27.14 16.21 20.93
N ILE A 41 25.89 16.67 20.95
CA ILE A 41 24.77 15.89 21.48
C ILE A 41 24.12 15.12 20.34
N THR A 42 23.77 13.88 20.59
CA THR A 42 23.12 13.01 19.59
C THR A 42 21.81 12.45 20.12
N ALA A 43 20.87 12.16 19.21
CA ALA A 43 19.60 11.53 19.52
C ALA A 43 19.32 10.38 18.56
N THR A 44 18.78 9.27 19.08
CA THR A 44 18.40 8.15 18.22
C THR A 44 17.15 8.51 17.39
N PRO A 45 17.12 8.12 16.09
CA PRO A 45 15.97 8.41 15.22
C PRO A 45 14.67 7.78 15.74
N ILE A 46 13.55 8.43 15.45
CA ILE A 46 12.20 7.89 15.66
C ILE A 46 11.46 7.78 14.34
N THR A 47 10.32 7.10 14.34
CA THR A 47 9.42 7.01 13.18
C THR A 47 8.26 7.98 13.37
N PHE A 48 7.78 8.58 12.29
CA PHE A 48 6.61 9.44 12.29
C PHE A 48 5.43 8.77 13.01
N GLY A 49 4.76 9.53 13.86
CA GLY A 49 3.72 9.00 14.74
C GLY A 49 4.19 8.61 16.14
N GLN A 50 5.49 8.44 16.37
CA GLN A 50 6.07 8.22 17.69
C GLN A 50 6.30 9.54 18.44
N ILE A 51 6.40 9.46 19.77
CA ILE A 51 6.75 10.57 20.66
C ILE A 51 8.24 10.56 21.01
N LEU A 52 8.77 11.69 21.47
CA LEU A 52 10.20 11.83 21.78
C LEU A 52 10.71 10.84 22.84
N ARG A 53 9.86 10.36 23.75
CA ARG A 53 10.24 9.35 24.77
C ARG A 53 10.90 8.09 24.18
N VAL A 54 10.61 7.76 22.90
CA VAL A 54 11.16 6.57 22.22
C VAL A 54 12.63 6.78 21.85
N SER A 55 13.07 8.03 21.74
CA SER A 55 14.44 8.39 21.40
C SER A 55 15.31 8.55 22.65
N THR A 56 16.55 8.10 22.56
CA THR A 56 17.57 8.28 23.59
C THR A 56 18.50 9.42 23.19
N ILE A 57 18.83 10.29 24.16
CA ILE A 57 19.77 11.38 23.99
C ILE A 57 21.11 10.98 24.61
N THR A 58 22.20 11.32 23.94
CA THR A 58 23.57 11.07 24.45
C THR A 58 24.41 12.31 24.25
N GLY A 59 25.09 12.72 25.30
CA GLY A 59 25.99 13.87 25.33
C GLY A 59 26.90 13.83 26.56
N THR A 60 27.82 14.80 26.69
CA THR A 60 28.68 14.94 27.82
C THR A 60 28.70 16.41 28.28
N MET A 61 28.55 16.65 29.58
CA MET A 61 28.67 17.97 30.17
C MET A 61 29.98 18.11 30.90
N LYS A 62 30.61 19.29 30.84
CA LYS A 62 31.86 19.60 31.52
C LYS A 62 31.84 20.97 32.22
N ASP A 63 32.66 21.09 33.22
CA ASP A 63 33.06 22.36 33.84
C ASP A 63 34.57 22.36 34.05
N ASP A 64 35.25 23.37 33.53
CA ASP A 64 36.74 23.52 33.61
C ASP A 64 37.49 22.21 33.26
N GLY A 65 37.05 21.52 32.17
CA GLY A 65 37.64 20.28 31.68
C GLY A 65 37.27 19.01 32.45
N LYS A 66 36.49 19.10 33.53
CA LYS A 66 36.01 17.97 34.32
C LYS A 66 34.61 17.58 33.88
N THR A 67 34.34 16.26 33.73
CA THR A 67 33.00 15.74 33.42
C THR A 67 32.05 15.99 34.59
N VAL A 68 30.88 16.50 34.30
CA VAL A 68 29.75 16.64 35.22
C VAL A 68 28.78 15.50 34.91
N GLU A 69 28.68 14.56 35.87
CA GLU A 69 27.77 13.42 35.70
C GLU A 69 26.32 13.85 35.84
N GLY A 70 25.43 13.21 35.06
CA GLY A 70 23.99 13.49 35.06
C GLY A 70 23.25 12.77 33.94
N THR A 71 22.00 13.11 33.77
CA THR A 71 21.11 12.53 32.73
C THR A 71 20.67 13.58 31.74
N PHE A 72 20.56 13.17 30.48
CA PHE A 72 19.89 13.94 29.41
C PHE A 72 18.51 13.38 29.18
N ASP A 73 17.52 14.23 29.30
CA ASP A 73 16.14 13.89 29.06
C ASP A 73 15.50 14.90 28.07
N TRP A 74 14.45 14.49 27.37
CA TRP A 74 13.65 15.44 26.60
C TRP A 74 12.91 16.38 27.54
N THR A 75 12.97 17.68 27.32
CA THR A 75 12.25 18.69 28.13
C THR A 75 10.74 18.39 28.12
N ASP A 76 10.20 17.97 26.97
CA ASP A 76 8.88 17.35 26.88
C ASP A 76 8.94 16.04 26.09
N SER A 77 9.05 14.93 26.79
CA SER A 77 9.13 13.59 26.22
C SER A 77 7.83 13.11 25.54
N SER A 78 6.70 13.81 25.77
CA SER A 78 5.40 13.51 25.18
C SER A 78 5.20 14.15 23.81
N THR A 79 6.07 15.07 23.42
CA THR A 79 6.02 15.76 22.12
C THR A 79 6.04 14.74 20.99
N LYS A 80 5.09 14.90 20.06
CA LYS A 80 4.97 14.14 18.83
C LYS A 80 5.30 15.06 17.66
N PRO A 81 6.40 14.81 16.91
CA PRO A 81 6.71 15.59 15.71
C PRO A 81 5.57 15.57 14.69
N ASP A 82 5.30 16.71 14.09
CA ASP A 82 4.21 16.92 13.14
C ASP A 82 4.52 16.46 11.70
N LYS A 83 5.79 16.14 11.42
CA LYS A 83 6.25 15.69 10.10
C LYS A 83 7.51 14.82 10.19
N ALA A 84 7.69 14.00 9.16
CA ALA A 84 8.95 13.29 8.91
C ALA A 84 10.05 14.27 8.45
N GLY A 85 11.31 13.93 8.71
CA GLY A 85 12.46 14.76 8.42
C GLY A 85 13.24 15.18 9.67
N ASP A 86 13.95 16.29 9.58
CA ASP A 86 14.69 16.84 10.71
C ASP A 86 13.76 17.65 11.62
N TYR A 87 13.77 17.29 12.89
CA TYR A 87 12.96 17.95 13.93
C TYR A 87 13.87 18.48 15.03
N GLN A 88 13.70 19.75 15.42
CA GLN A 88 14.42 20.37 16.54
C GLN A 88 13.68 20.08 17.84
N ALA A 89 14.35 19.40 18.77
CA ALA A 89 13.79 19.07 20.07
C ALA A 89 14.68 19.59 21.19
N GLU A 90 14.04 20.05 22.26
CA GLU A 90 14.71 20.58 23.43
C GLU A 90 15.04 19.46 24.43
N TRP A 91 16.27 19.48 24.92
CA TRP A 91 16.74 18.58 25.97
C TRP A 91 17.04 19.34 27.27
N THR A 92 16.95 18.62 28.38
CA THR A 92 17.34 19.08 29.72
C THR A 92 18.38 18.12 30.29
N PHE A 93 19.50 18.65 30.73
CA PHE A 93 20.49 17.92 31.51
C PHE A 93 20.23 18.16 33.00
N THR A 94 20.17 17.07 33.78
CA THR A 94 20.02 17.10 35.22
C THR A 94 21.26 16.48 35.84
N PRO A 95 22.05 17.26 36.63
CA PRO A 95 23.21 16.74 37.33
C PRO A 95 22.85 15.60 38.30
N ALA A 96 23.73 14.60 38.39
CA ALA A 96 23.56 13.47 39.30
C ALA A 96 23.76 13.87 40.78
N GLU A 97 23.37 12.96 41.67
CA GLU A 97 23.70 13.07 43.10
C GLU A 97 25.23 13.21 43.29
N GLY A 98 25.67 14.13 44.16
CA GLY A 98 27.09 14.48 44.34
C GLY A 98 27.56 15.64 43.44
N TYR A 99 26.67 16.20 42.59
CA TYR A 99 26.95 17.36 41.73
C TYR A 99 25.96 18.50 41.99
N GLU A 100 25.53 18.69 43.25
CA GLU A 100 24.51 19.67 43.66
C GLU A 100 24.93 21.12 43.44
N GLU A 101 26.23 21.39 43.28
CA GLU A 101 26.76 22.70 42.92
C GLU A 101 26.44 23.10 41.47
N TYR A 102 26.04 22.15 40.61
CA TYR A 102 25.70 22.44 39.24
C TYR A 102 24.19 22.68 39.07
N ALA A 103 23.85 23.55 38.13
CA ALA A 103 22.48 23.78 37.68
C ALA A 103 22.12 22.80 36.57
N THR A 104 20.81 22.63 36.36
CA THR A 104 20.31 22.04 35.11
C THR A 104 20.74 22.90 33.93
N ALA A 105 20.97 22.27 32.79
CA ALA A 105 21.24 22.94 31.52
C ALA A 105 20.22 22.45 30.45
N THR A 106 19.89 23.31 29.51
CA THR A 106 18.99 23.01 28.41
C THR A 106 19.63 23.36 27.08
N GLY A 107 19.15 22.75 26.01
CA GLY A 107 19.56 23.06 24.65
C GLY A 107 18.72 22.33 23.63
N ASN A 108 19.09 22.46 22.36
CA ASN A 108 18.38 21.82 21.26
C ASN A 108 19.27 20.78 20.58
N VAL A 109 18.63 19.74 20.06
CA VAL A 109 19.26 18.73 19.21
C VAL A 109 18.34 18.41 18.05
N THR A 110 18.93 18.14 16.89
CA THR A 110 18.18 17.66 15.72
C THR A 110 17.97 16.15 15.85
N ILE A 111 16.71 15.72 15.85
CA ILE A 111 16.33 14.32 15.76
C ILE A 111 15.82 14.00 14.36
N LYS A 112 16.22 12.86 13.80
CA LYS A 112 15.69 12.32 12.55
C LYS A 112 14.36 11.64 12.81
N VAL A 113 13.29 12.11 12.16
CA VAL A 113 11.97 11.46 12.13
C VAL A 113 11.83 10.74 10.79
N LYS A 114 11.90 9.41 10.81
CA LYS A 114 11.74 8.59 9.61
C LYS A 114 10.27 8.59 9.19
N PRO A 115 9.97 8.53 7.88
CA PRO A 115 8.60 8.27 7.43
C PRO A 115 8.04 6.99 8.04
N ALA A 116 6.73 6.95 8.27
CA ALA A 116 6.04 5.75 8.73
C ALA A 116 5.64 4.84 7.55
N GLU A 117 5.44 3.57 7.80
CA GLU A 117 4.95 2.64 6.79
C GLU A 117 3.43 2.80 6.57
N LEU A 118 2.96 2.51 5.35
CA LEU A 118 1.55 2.39 5.01
C LEU A 118 1.12 0.93 5.05
N THR A 119 -0.06 0.66 5.60
CA THR A 119 -0.72 -0.64 5.43
C THR A 119 -1.71 -0.53 4.29
N VAL A 120 -1.51 -1.30 3.21
CA VAL A 120 -2.33 -1.21 1.99
C VAL A 120 -2.90 -2.56 1.58
N SER A 121 -4.08 -2.53 0.98
CA SER A 121 -4.71 -3.69 0.36
C SER A 121 -5.42 -3.24 -0.92
N VAL A 122 -5.17 -3.95 -2.02
CA VAL A 122 -5.84 -3.72 -3.31
C VAL A 122 -6.34 -5.04 -3.86
N LYS A 123 -7.60 -5.07 -4.29
CA LYS A 123 -8.24 -6.24 -4.91
C LYS A 123 -9.09 -5.78 -6.09
N ALA A 124 -9.18 -6.62 -7.13
CA ALA A 124 -10.08 -6.42 -8.26
C ALA A 124 -11.12 -7.53 -8.32
N SER A 125 -12.28 -7.21 -8.89
CA SER A 125 -13.30 -8.21 -9.25
C SER A 125 -13.04 -8.71 -10.67
N SER A 126 -13.29 -9.99 -10.94
CA SER A 126 -13.32 -10.50 -12.32
C SER A 126 -14.57 -10.02 -13.06
N MET A 127 -14.48 -9.99 -14.37
CA MET A 127 -15.56 -9.64 -15.27
C MET A 127 -15.52 -10.54 -16.51
N TYR A 128 -16.63 -10.63 -17.24
CA TYR A 128 -16.67 -11.35 -18.51
C TYR A 128 -16.32 -10.44 -19.67
N TYR A 129 -15.75 -11.03 -20.71
CA TYR A 129 -15.50 -10.36 -21.98
C TYR A 129 -16.78 -9.77 -22.58
N THR A 130 -16.69 -8.52 -23.06
CA THR A 130 -17.82 -7.79 -23.67
C THR A 130 -17.58 -7.36 -25.12
N GLY A 131 -16.34 -7.42 -25.59
CA GLY A 131 -15.91 -6.87 -26.88
C GLY A 131 -15.48 -5.41 -26.82
N GLU A 132 -15.70 -4.74 -25.70
CA GLU A 132 -15.36 -3.33 -25.49
C GLU A 132 -14.26 -3.19 -24.44
N GLU A 133 -13.62 -2.04 -24.39
CA GLU A 133 -12.70 -1.68 -23.30
C GLU A 133 -13.40 -1.71 -21.94
N GLN A 134 -12.81 -2.40 -20.97
CA GLN A 134 -13.38 -2.62 -19.65
C GLN A 134 -12.42 -2.14 -18.57
N ILE A 135 -12.99 -1.51 -17.54
CA ILE A 135 -12.29 -1.11 -16.32
C ILE A 135 -12.70 -2.07 -15.20
N ALA A 136 -11.71 -2.70 -14.55
CA ALA A 136 -11.99 -3.52 -13.38
C ALA A 136 -12.55 -2.71 -12.23
N SER A 137 -13.56 -3.23 -11.55
CA SER A 137 -13.95 -2.72 -10.25
C SER A 137 -12.91 -3.11 -9.21
N ILE A 138 -12.32 -2.12 -8.55
CA ILE A 138 -11.29 -2.34 -7.53
C ILE A 138 -11.77 -1.89 -6.16
N ILE A 139 -11.25 -2.56 -5.14
CA ILE A 139 -11.33 -2.14 -3.74
C ILE A 139 -9.90 -1.87 -3.29
N ALA A 140 -9.56 -0.60 -3.12
CA ALA A 140 -8.27 -0.17 -2.59
C ALA A 140 -8.47 0.47 -1.22
N SER A 141 -7.69 0.04 -0.24
CA SER A 141 -7.67 0.63 1.10
C SER A 141 -6.25 0.82 1.57
N GLY A 142 -5.99 1.96 2.19
CA GLY A 142 -4.72 2.31 2.80
C GLY A 142 -4.94 2.90 4.18
N GLN A 143 -4.07 2.56 5.13
CA GLN A 143 -4.08 3.09 6.48
C GLN A 143 -2.73 3.74 6.79
N SER A 144 -2.79 4.95 7.29
CA SER A 144 -1.69 5.73 7.82
C SER A 144 -1.76 5.78 9.35
N VAL A 145 -0.63 6.05 10.02
CA VAL A 145 -0.57 6.10 11.50
C VAL A 145 -1.27 7.33 12.09
N ASP A 146 -1.58 8.33 11.28
CA ASP A 146 -2.21 9.61 11.67
C ASP A 146 -3.55 9.87 11.00
N SER A 147 -4.09 8.88 10.28
CA SER A 147 -5.31 8.97 9.49
C SER A 147 -5.21 9.92 8.29
N THR A 148 -4.00 10.28 7.85
CA THR A 148 -3.80 11.01 6.59
C THR A 148 -4.36 10.17 5.42
N PRO A 149 -5.16 10.74 4.51
CA PRO A 149 -5.69 10.02 3.37
C PRO A 149 -4.59 9.43 2.49
N VAL A 150 -4.74 8.15 2.14
CA VAL A 150 -3.84 7.46 1.22
C VAL A 150 -4.37 7.58 -0.20
N THR A 151 -3.53 8.06 -1.10
CA THR A 151 -3.82 8.18 -2.53
C THR A 151 -3.23 7.01 -3.29
N PHE A 152 -3.98 6.50 -4.28
CA PHE A 152 -3.54 5.40 -5.13
C PHE A 152 -3.39 5.85 -6.58
N THR A 153 -2.35 5.35 -7.22
CA THR A 153 -2.14 5.48 -8.66
C THR A 153 -1.80 4.12 -9.25
N TYR A 154 -2.12 3.90 -10.53
CA TYR A 154 -2.06 2.61 -11.20
C TYR A 154 -1.35 2.71 -12.54
N SER A 155 -0.74 1.59 -12.96
CA SER A 155 -0.13 1.42 -14.27
C SER A 155 -0.23 -0.03 -14.74
N ASP A 156 -0.28 -0.25 -16.05
CA ASP A 156 -0.19 -1.56 -16.70
C ASP A 156 1.26 -2.08 -16.81
N LYS A 157 2.24 -1.24 -16.42
CA LYS A 157 3.68 -1.55 -16.45
C LYS A 157 4.37 -1.06 -15.18
N GLU A 158 5.36 -1.81 -14.72
CA GLU A 158 6.12 -1.47 -13.52
C GLU A 158 6.79 -0.10 -13.62
N ASP A 159 7.47 0.18 -14.73
CA ASP A 159 8.13 1.46 -15.03
C ASP A 159 7.23 2.40 -15.85
N GLY A 160 5.92 2.18 -15.82
CA GLY A 160 4.96 2.95 -16.61
C GLY A 160 4.59 4.29 -15.98
N ASN A 161 3.72 5.01 -16.67
CA ASN A 161 3.11 6.22 -16.13
C ASN A 161 1.95 5.87 -15.20
N TYR A 162 2.11 6.14 -13.92
CA TYR A 162 1.07 5.89 -12.91
C TYR A 162 0.04 7.02 -12.91
N THR A 163 -1.22 6.67 -13.05
CA THR A 163 -2.36 7.60 -13.02
C THR A 163 -3.39 7.21 -11.97
N SER A 164 -4.30 8.10 -11.64
CA SER A 164 -5.42 7.79 -10.72
C SER A 164 -6.46 6.83 -11.33
N GLY A 165 -6.46 6.66 -12.65
CA GLY A 165 -7.32 5.71 -13.36
C GLY A 165 -6.72 4.31 -13.39
N VAL A 166 -7.56 3.29 -13.19
CA VAL A 166 -7.17 1.89 -13.40
C VAL A 166 -7.02 1.63 -14.89
N PRO A 167 -5.96 0.93 -15.34
CA PRO A 167 -5.80 0.54 -16.75
C PRO A 167 -7.01 -0.24 -17.28
N THR A 168 -7.30 -0.07 -18.57
CA THR A 168 -8.37 -0.74 -19.29
C THR A 168 -7.85 -1.91 -20.10
N PHE A 169 -8.67 -2.94 -20.28
CA PHE A 169 -8.35 -4.13 -21.07
C PHE A 169 -9.57 -4.56 -21.86
N THR A 170 -9.36 -5.13 -23.05
CA THR A 170 -10.45 -5.54 -23.94
C THR A 170 -10.60 -7.05 -23.99
N ASP A 171 -9.51 -7.80 -24.19
CA ASP A 171 -9.57 -9.24 -24.41
C ASP A 171 -9.69 -10.04 -23.12
N ALA A 172 -10.23 -11.26 -23.20
CA ALA A 172 -10.21 -12.20 -22.11
C ALA A 172 -8.77 -12.59 -21.77
N GLY A 173 -8.46 -12.58 -20.45
CA GLY A 173 -7.13 -12.84 -19.98
C GLY A 173 -6.91 -12.40 -18.54
N THR A 174 -5.69 -12.56 -18.10
CA THR A 174 -5.23 -12.16 -16.76
C THR A 174 -4.14 -11.10 -16.91
N TYR A 175 -4.36 -9.95 -16.33
CA TYR A 175 -3.52 -8.76 -16.46
C TYR A 175 -2.97 -8.37 -15.10
N THR A 176 -1.66 -8.12 -15.05
CA THR A 176 -1.02 -7.55 -13.86
C THR A 176 -1.13 -6.04 -13.91
N VAL A 177 -1.65 -5.46 -12.84
CA VAL A 177 -1.71 -4.01 -12.63
C VAL A 177 -0.82 -3.65 -11.45
N TYR A 178 0.02 -2.64 -11.64
CA TYR A 178 0.91 -2.09 -10.62
C TYR A 178 0.24 -0.92 -9.94
N TYR A 179 0.46 -0.77 -8.63
CA TYR A 179 -0.02 0.39 -7.90
C TYR A 179 1.08 1.05 -7.07
N LYS A 180 0.90 2.35 -6.82
CA LYS A 180 1.61 3.13 -5.80
C LYS A 180 0.59 3.73 -4.87
N ALA A 181 0.85 3.62 -3.57
CA ALA A 181 0.05 4.22 -2.52
C ALA A 181 0.91 5.21 -1.75
N GLU A 182 0.46 6.45 -1.60
CA GLU A 182 1.22 7.53 -1.02
C GLU A 182 0.38 8.30 0.01
N ALA A 183 1.02 8.71 1.10
CA ALA A 183 0.50 9.66 2.06
C ALA A 183 1.64 10.52 2.62
N ALA A 184 1.35 11.76 3.01
CA ALA A 184 2.34 12.65 3.59
C ALA A 184 2.98 12.01 4.83
N ASN A 185 4.30 12.19 4.98
CA ASN A 185 5.10 11.64 6.10
C ASN A 185 5.19 10.11 6.18
N HIS A 186 4.81 9.41 5.10
CA HIS A 186 4.88 7.95 5.00
C HIS A 186 5.76 7.51 3.85
N GLU A 187 6.37 6.33 3.98
CA GLU A 187 7.05 5.67 2.87
C GLU A 187 6.02 5.25 1.83
N PRO A 188 6.25 5.54 0.54
CA PRO A 188 5.37 5.05 -0.52
C PRO A 188 5.31 3.52 -0.52
N ALA A 189 4.10 2.96 -0.55
CA ALA A 189 3.90 1.54 -0.70
C ALA A 189 3.60 1.20 -2.16
N THR A 190 4.26 0.17 -2.70
CA THR A 190 4.06 -0.31 -4.06
C THR A 190 3.67 -1.78 -4.07
N GLY A 191 3.00 -2.21 -5.11
CA GLY A 191 2.65 -3.62 -5.28
C GLY A 191 1.88 -3.87 -6.56
N THR A 192 1.34 -5.07 -6.68
CA THR A 192 0.55 -5.49 -7.84
C THR A 192 -0.75 -6.14 -7.40
N PHE A 193 -1.71 -6.14 -8.30
CA PHE A 193 -2.91 -6.95 -8.23
C PHE A 193 -3.28 -7.44 -9.62
N THR A 194 -4.15 -8.42 -9.68
CA THR A 194 -4.55 -9.06 -10.93
C THR A 194 -5.94 -8.60 -11.33
N VAL A 195 -6.10 -8.21 -12.58
CA VAL A 195 -7.40 -8.00 -13.25
C VAL A 195 -7.66 -9.21 -14.14
N THR A 196 -8.82 -9.83 -14.01
CA THR A 196 -9.22 -10.99 -14.81
C THR A 196 -10.45 -10.65 -15.64
N ILE A 197 -10.34 -10.84 -16.97
CA ILE A 197 -11.48 -10.86 -17.89
C ILE A 197 -11.69 -12.32 -18.28
N ASP A 198 -12.76 -12.91 -17.80
CA ASP A 198 -13.13 -14.28 -18.09
C ASP A 198 -13.69 -14.38 -19.52
N PRO A 199 -13.41 -15.45 -20.26
CA PRO A 199 -14.04 -15.71 -21.55
C PRO A 199 -15.57 -15.68 -21.42
N LEU A 200 -16.25 -15.13 -22.43
CA LEU A 200 -17.71 -15.10 -22.44
C LEU A 200 -18.27 -16.50 -22.73
N PRO A 201 -19.03 -17.11 -21.82
CA PRO A 201 -19.66 -18.40 -22.04
C PRO A 201 -20.75 -18.29 -23.10
N ILE A 202 -20.74 -19.21 -24.09
CA ILE A 202 -21.67 -19.22 -25.20
C ILE A 202 -22.17 -20.64 -25.52
N SER A 203 -23.39 -20.75 -26.01
CA SER A 203 -23.94 -21.98 -26.56
C SER A 203 -24.57 -21.71 -27.93
N LEU A 204 -24.47 -22.65 -28.86
CA LEU A 204 -25.08 -22.50 -30.19
C LEU A 204 -26.59 -22.57 -30.06
N LEU A 205 -27.28 -21.50 -30.43
CA LEU A 205 -28.73 -21.43 -30.38
C LEU A 205 -29.39 -21.87 -31.72
N SER A 206 -28.86 -21.38 -32.82
CA SER A 206 -29.45 -21.71 -34.15
C SER A 206 -28.45 -21.45 -35.28
N VAL A 207 -28.67 -22.14 -36.38
CA VAL A 207 -28.04 -21.90 -37.68
C VAL A 207 -29.09 -21.35 -38.62
N SER A 208 -28.82 -20.24 -39.29
CA SER A 208 -29.70 -19.70 -40.34
C SER A 208 -29.71 -20.61 -41.57
N SER A 209 -30.77 -20.54 -42.40
CA SER A 209 -30.82 -21.29 -43.64
C SER A 209 -29.67 -20.97 -44.58
N ILE A 210 -29.10 -22.02 -45.13
CA ILE A 210 -28.00 -21.96 -46.09
C ILE A 210 -28.51 -22.55 -47.40
N SER A 211 -28.16 -21.91 -48.51
CA SER A 211 -28.42 -22.41 -49.84
C SER A 211 -27.17 -22.38 -50.68
N LYS A 212 -27.02 -23.32 -51.57
CA LYS A 212 -25.97 -23.29 -52.61
C LYS A 212 -26.55 -23.75 -53.95
N THR A 213 -25.96 -23.27 -55.02
CA THR A 213 -26.27 -23.78 -56.36
C THR A 213 -25.69 -25.20 -56.49
N TYR A 214 -26.44 -26.10 -57.14
CA TYR A 214 -25.95 -27.46 -57.37
C TYR A 214 -24.66 -27.48 -58.19
N ASP A 215 -23.67 -28.17 -57.63
CA ASP A 215 -22.32 -28.32 -58.21
C ASP A 215 -21.81 -29.77 -58.13
N GLY A 216 -22.66 -30.73 -57.76
CA GLY A 216 -22.28 -32.13 -57.59
C GLY A 216 -21.59 -32.47 -56.28
N SER A 217 -21.40 -31.52 -55.36
CA SER A 217 -20.78 -31.74 -54.05
C SER A 217 -21.78 -31.49 -52.92
N ALA A 218 -21.61 -32.22 -51.81
CA ALA A 218 -22.33 -31.98 -50.57
C ALA A 218 -21.71 -30.81 -49.76
N ASP A 219 -20.47 -30.42 -50.06
CA ASP A 219 -19.72 -29.43 -49.30
C ASP A 219 -20.39 -28.06 -49.36
N VAL A 220 -20.34 -27.34 -48.24
CA VAL A 220 -20.93 -26.00 -48.12
C VAL A 220 -19.97 -25.09 -47.34
N THR A 221 -19.89 -23.84 -47.76
CA THR A 221 -19.15 -22.83 -47.00
C THR A 221 -20.02 -22.29 -45.89
N LEU A 222 -19.54 -22.41 -44.67
CA LEU A 222 -20.20 -21.90 -43.46
C LEU A 222 -19.40 -20.69 -42.91
N THR A 223 -20.11 -19.64 -42.56
CA THR A 223 -19.57 -18.40 -42.00
C THR A 223 -20.25 -18.09 -40.67
N ALA A 224 -19.59 -17.36 -39.78
CA ALA A 224 -20.07 -17.10 -38.43
C ALA A 224 -21.39 -16.29 -38.41
N ASP A 225 -21.65 -15.47 -39.43
CA ASP A 225 -22.90 -14.70 -39.58
C ASP A 225 -24.15 -15.60 -39.68
N LYS A 226 -24.00 -16.86 -40.12
CA LYS A 226 -25.09 -17.85 -40.19
C LYS A 226 -25.46 -18.42 -38.83
N LEU A 227 -24.58 -18.32 -37.84
CA LEU A 227 -24.78 -18.87 -36.50
C LEU A 227 -25.30 -17.79 -35.56
N THR A 228 -26.15 -18.21 -34.64
CA THR A 228 -26.58 -17.37 -33.51
C THR A 228 -26.28 -18.13 -32.24
N PHE A 229 -25.63 -17.46 -31.31
CA PHE A 229 -25.26 -18.02 -30.01
C PHE A 229 -26.13 -17.38 -28.91
N LEU A 230 -26.30 -18.12 -27.85
CA LEU A 230 -26.86 -17.63 -26.59
C LEU A 230 -25.73 -17.44 -25.60
N SER A 231 -25.68 -16.28 -24.96
CA SER A 231 -24.82 -16.04 -23.79
C SER A 231 -25.71 -15.54 -22.66
N LYS A 232 -25.81 -16.32 -21.60
CA LYS A 232 -26.81 -16.10 -20.52
C LYS A 232 -28.21 -15.99 -21.12
N THR A 233 -28.74 -14.79 -21.28
CA THR A 233 -30.09 -14.53 -21.87
C THR A 233 -30.03 -13.75 -23.19
N ALA A 234 -28.84 -13.33 -23.63
CA ALA A 234 -28.66 -12.52 -24.82
C ALA A 234 -28.31 -13.35 -26.05
N LYS A 235 -28.95 -13.04 -27.17
CA LYS A 235 -28.56 -13.59 -28.48
C LYS A 235 -27.40 -12.75 -29.03
N ILE A 236 -26.31 -13.41 -29.40
CA ILE A 236 -25.11 -12.75 -29.92
C ILE A 236 -24.68 -13.38 -31.26
N LYS A 237 -23.97 -12.61 -32.04
CA LYS A 237 -23.21 -13.03 -33.21
C LYS A 237 -21.72 -12.92 -32.90
N LEU A 238 -20.97 -13.90 -33.38
CA LEU A 238 -19.51 -13.85 -33.24
C LEU A 238 -18.89 -13.32 -34.53
N PRO A 239 -17.74 -12.64 -34.46
CA PRO A 239 -16.98 -12.29 -35.65
C PRO A 239 -16.41 -13.55 -36.32
N ASP A 240 -16.22 -13.51 -37.63
CA ASP A 240 -15.65 -14.64 -38.40
C ASP A 240 -14.24 -15.04 -37.87
N THR A 241 -13.52 -14.12 -37.32
CA THR A 241 -12.20 -14.36 -36.70
C THR A 241 -12.24 -15.17 -35.39
N ALA A 242 -13.44 -15.37 -34.81
CA ALA A 242 -13.59 -16.10 -33.55
C ALA A 242 -13.90 -17.59 -33.77
N LEU A 243 -14.20 -18.00 -35.00
CA LEU A 243 -14.63 -19.35 -35.34
C LEU A 243 -13.87 -19.88 -36.57
N SER A 244 -13.63 -21.18 -36.58
CA SER A 244 -13.29 -21.92 -37.79
C SER A 244 -14.22 -23.09 -37.98
N PHE A 245 -14.44 -23.46 -39.24
CA PHE A 245 -15.33 -24.52 -39.62
C PHE A 245 -14.60 -25.54 -40.49
N SER A 246 -14.84 -26.85 -40.24
CA SER A 246 -14.42 -27.94 -41.11
C SER A 246 -15.57 -28.88 -41.33
N ASP A 247 -15.45 -29.69 -42.39
CA ASP A 247 -16.39 -30.77 -42.77
C ASP A 247 -17.85 -30.32 -42.88
N ALA A 248 -18.07 -29.06 -43.29
CA ALA A 248 -19.40 -28.51 -43.45
C ALA A 248 -20.06 -29.10 -44.73
N GLN A 249 -21.11 -29.90 -44.55
CA GLN A 249 -21.75 -30.65 -45.62
C GLN A 249 -23.27 -30.72 -45.43
N PHE A 250 -23.99 -30.67 -46.52
CA PHE A 250 -25.39 -31.11 -46.52
C PHE A 250 -25.49 -32.62 -46.38
N THR A 251 -26.37 -33.06 -45.52
CA THR A 251 -26.55 -34.49 -45.24
C THR A 251 -28.03 -34.89 -45.44
N SER A 252 -28.22 -36.17 -45.73
CA SER A 252 -29.54 -36.79 -45.76
C SER A 252 -29.61 -37.92 -44.76
N LYS A 253 -30.75 -38.02 -44.04
CA LYS A 253 -31.00 -39.07 -43.06
C LYS A 253 -31.18 -40.40 -43.76
N GLN A 254 -30.51 -41.43 -43.33
CA GLN A 254 -30.61 -42.80 -43.83
C GLN A 254 -31.68 -43.57 -43.05
N ALA A 255 -32.03 -44.76 -43.57
CA ALA A 255 -33.02 -45.64 -42.96
C ALA A 255 -32.64 -46.13 -41.54
N ASP A 256 -31.37 -46.26 -41.28
CA ASP A 256 -30.81 -46.65 -40.00
C ASP A 256 -30.71 -45.48 -39.00
N GLY A 257 -31.13 -44.25 -39.41
CA GLY A 257 -31.09 -43.06 -38.61
C GLY A 257 -29.77 -42.26 -38.70
N SER A 258 -28.75 -42.77 -39.38
CA SER A 258 -27.49 -42.05 -39.62
C SER A 258 -27.68 -40.90 -40.63
N TYR A 259 -26.71 -39.99 -40.69
CA TYR A 259 -26.67 -38.88 -41.64
C TYR A 259 -25.42 -39.02 -42.51
N LEU A 260 -25.60 -39.09 -43.83
CA LEU A 260 -24.52 -39.18 -44.81
C LEU A 260 -24.51 -37.95 -45.74
N PRO A 261 -23.33 -37.54 -46.23
CA PRO A 261 -23.20 -36.46 -47.19
C PRO A 261 -24.10 -36.70 -48.40
N SER A 262 -24.81 -35.67 -48.83
CA SER A 262 -25.78 -35.79 -49.94
C SER A 262 -25.68 -34.59 -50.86
N PRO A 263 -25.12 -34.78 -52.08
CA PRO A 263 -25.06 -33.73 -53.11
C PRO A 263 -26.36 -33.47 -53.85
N GLU A 264 -27.37 -34.31 -53.67
CA GLU A 264 -28.63 -34.20 -54.41
C GLU A 264 -29.38 -32.89 -54.12
N VAL A 265 -30.12 -32.40 -55.11
CA VAL A 265 -30.97 -31.23 -54.96
C VAL A 265 -32.15 -31.56 -54.03
N GLY A 266 -32.45 -30.65 -53.08
CA GLY A 266 -33.59 -30.81 -52.18
C GLY A 266 -33.63 -29.71 -51.13
N ASN A 267 -34.82 -29.52 -50.53
CA ASN A 267 -35.04 -28.59 -49.43
C ASN A 267 -35.01 -29.33 -48.10
N GLY A 268 -34.64 -28.60 -47.03
CA GLY A 268 -34.71 -29.13 -45.66
C GLY A 268 -33.66 -30.19 -45.34
N LYS A 269 -32.53 -30.22 -46.04
CA LYS A 269 -31.40 -31.07 -45.71
C LYS A 269 -30.80 -30.69 -44.37
N ALA A 270 -30.31 -31.68 -43.63
CA ALA A 270 -29.55 -31.43 -42.45
C ALA A 270 -28.14 -30.91 -42.80
N LEU A 271 -27.54 -30.16 -41.90
CA LEU A 271 -26.20 -29.66 -42.00
C LEU A 271 -25.32 -30.33 -40.93
N SER A 272 -24.22 -30.91 -41.37
CA SER A 272 -23.15 -31.42 -40.47
C SER A 272 -21.93 -30.55 -40.62
N PHE A 273 -21.26 -30.20 -39.52
CA PHE A 273 -20.03 -29.42 -39.51
C PHE A 273 -19.32 -29.58 -38.18
N THR A 274 -18.01 -29.38 -38.21
CA THR A 274 -17.20 -29.20 -37.03
C THR A 274 -16.92 -27.71 -36.86
N MET A 275 -17.06 -27.21 -35.63
CA MET A 275 -16.86 -25.81 -35.28
C MET A 275 -15.84 -25.71 -34.16
N THR A 276 -14.83 -24.85 -34.32
CA THR A 276 -13.79 -24.62 -33.33
C THR A 276 -13.68 -23.13 -33.01
N LEU A 277 -13.61 -22.79 -31.73
CA LEU A 277 -13.28 -21.43 -31.31
C LEU A 277 -11.80 -21.16 -31.59
N THR A 278 -11.54 -20.07 -32.31
CA THR A 278 -10.17 -19.57 -32.60
C THR A 278 -9.79 -18.39 -31.74
N SER A 279 -10.76 -17.80 -31.03
CA SER A 279 -10.57 -16.71 -30.09
C SER A 279 -10.68 -17.19 -28.65
N ASN A 280 -9.74 -16.77 -27.80
CA ASN A 280 -9.78 -17.04 -26.36
C ASN A 280 -10.84 -16.20 -25.63
N ASN A 281 -11.50 -15.27 -26.32
CA ASN A 281 -12.52 -14.41 -25.72
C ASN A 281 -13.86 -15.11 -25.43
N TYR A 282 -14.02 -16.34 -25.94
CA TYR A 282 -15.24 -17.12 -25.81
C TYR A 282 -14.93 -18.53 -25.31
N VAL A 283 -15.92 -19.14 -24.66
CA VAL A 283 -15.88 -20.55 -24.24
C VAL A 283 -17.23 -21.17 -24.48
N PHE A 284 -17.28 -22.41 -25.04
CA PHE A 284 -18.52 -23.15 -25.12
C PHE A 284 -18.99 -23.59 -23.75
N GLU A 285 -20.26 -23.34 -23.42
CA GLU A 285 -20.90 -23.98 -22.28
C GLU A 285 -21.05 -25.47 -22.59
N GLY A 286 -20.59 -26.32 -21.64
CA GLY A 286 -20.69 -27.78 -21.73
C GLY A 286 -22.09 -28.28 -21.45
#